data_a49b56890da0b8f59d2c9625ffecba82
#
_entry.id   a49b56890da0b8f59d2c9625ffecba82
#
_cell.length_a   1.000
_cell.length_b   1.000
_cell.length_c   1.000
_cell.angle_alpha   90.00
_cell.angle_beta   90.00
_cell.angle_gamma   90.00
#
_symmetry.space_group_name_H-M   'P 1'
#
loop_
_entity.id
_entity.type
_entity.pdbx_description
1 polymer ?
#
loop_
_entity_poly.entity_id
_entity_poly.type
_entity_poly.pdbx_seq_one_letter_code
_entity_poly.pdbx_strand_id
1 'polypeptide(L)'
;MNQNNFSVILKCLIVLIFSLFFFVSCADTSPSISSLHKTLIYEFNSEEERAQIKLSVFVDPSQDIRRSKSIEVFHPDTNFLWKIDSPQIYKDDKKSYFGYSSLVVPSGFDFPEGVFEFTYYDFADRTVKDSFNVNLLKSMV
;
A
#
# COMPACT_ATOMS: atom_id res chain seq x y z
N MET A 1 14.81 -33.88 -51.30
CA MET A 1 13.99 -33.17 -50.28
C MET A 1 13.21 -32.10 -51.02
N ASN A 2 11.88 -32.20 -51.05
CA ASN A 2 11.03 -31.41 -51.94
C ASN A 2 11.02 -29.95 -51.45
N GLN A 3 11.29 -28.99 -52.34
CA GLN A 3 11.41 -27.54 -52.01
C GLN A 3 10.17 -26.98 -51.29
N ASN A 4 9.00 -27.53 -51.57
CA ASN A 4 7.75 -27.17 -50.90
C ASN A 4 7.72 -27.55 -49.43
N ASN A 5 8.27 -28.70 -49.04
CA ASN A 5 8.30 -29.15 -47.66
C ASN A 5 9.26 -28.31 -46.80
N PHE A 6 10.37 -27.87 -47.37
CA PHE A 6 11.30 -26.97 -46.68
C PHE A 6 10.67 -25.61 -46.36
N SER A 7 9.93 -25.05 -47.34
CA SER A 7 9.22 -23.77 -47.12
C SER A 7 8.15 -23.84 -46.02
N VAL A 8 7.42 -24.97 -45.96
CA VAL A 8 6.39 -25.18 -44.94
C VAL A 8 7.03 -25.33 -43.56
N ILE A 9 8.09 -26.12 -43.44
CA ILE A 9 8.82 -26.33 -42.18
C ILE A 9 9.40 -25.00 -41.68
N LEU A 10 9.98 -24.17 -42.55
CA LEU A 10 10.52 -22.87 -42.19
C LEU A 10 9.45 -21.91 -41.67
N LYS A 11 8.27 -21.87 -42.30
CA LYS A 11 7.13 -21.06 -41.85
C LYS A 11 6.62 -21.52 -40.50
N CYS A 12 6.47 -22.80 -40.26
CA CYS A 12 6.07 -23.35 -38.96
C CYS A 12 7.08 -23.02 -37.86
N LEU A 13 8.38 -23.07 -38.15
CA LEU A 13 9.44 -22.72 -37.20
C LEU A 13 9.38 -21.24 -36.82
N ILE A 14 9.16 -20.37 -37.81
CA ILE A 14 9.03 -18.92 -37.59
C ILE A 14 7.81 -18.63 -36.69
N VAL A 15 6.66 -19.25 -36.95
CA VAL A 15 5.44 -19.08 -36.11
C VAL A 15 5.67 -19.61 -34.70
N LEU A 16 6.37 -20.73 -34.55
CA LEU A 16 6.69 -21.31 -33.25
C LEU A 16 7.62 -20.38 -32.44
N ILE A 17 8.67 -19.85 -33.09
CA ILE A 17 9.58 -18.89 -32.46
C ILE A 17 8.82 -17.60 -32.06
N PHE A 18 7.94 -17.09 -32.94
CA PHE A 18 7.16 -15.88 -32.65
C PHE A 18 6.18 -16.12 -31.48
N SER A 19 5.58 -17.30 -31.38
CA SER A 19 4.71 -17.65 -30.26
C SER A 19 5.45 -17.73 -28.92
N LEU A 20 6.71 -18.17 -28.92
CA LEU A 20 7.54 -18.22 -27.70
C LEU A 20 7.85 -16.83 -27.14
N PHE A 21 7.93 -15.78 -27.96
CA PHE A 21 8.14 -14.41 -27.50
C PHE A 21 6.94 -13.83 -26.75
N PHE A 22 5.73 -14.34 -26.97
CA PHE A 22 4.56 -13.90 -26.21
C PHE A 22 4.49 -14.45 -24.78
N PHE A 23 5.27 -15.47 -24.45
CA PHE A 23 5.34 -16.05 -23.10
C PHE A 23 6.43 -15.40 -22.22
N VAL A 24 7.24 -14.48 -22.76
CA VAL A 24 8.12 -13.64 -21.92
C VAL A 24 7.26 -12.56 -21.27
N SER A 25 6.31 -13.02 -20.47
CA SER A 25 5.45 -12.15 -19.66
C SER A 25 6.27 -11.50 -18.55
N CYS A 26 6.00 -10.24 -18.34
CA CYS A 26 6.49 -9.39 -17.29
C CYS A 26 6.93 -10.14 -16.02
N ALA A 27 8.15 -9.95 -15.61
CA ALA A 27 8.57 -10.28 -14.27
C ALA A 27 7.66 -9.51 -13.29
N ASP A 28 6.78 -10.24 -12.66
CA ASP A 28 5.80 -9.70 -11.73
C ASP A 28 6.51 -9.38 -10.41
N THR A 29 7.13 -8.20 -10.37
CA THR A 29 7.85 -7.75 -9.18
C THR A 29 6.82 -7.51 -8.07
N SER A 30 6.95 -8.24 -6.98
CA SER A 30 6.14 -8.03 -5.78
C SER A 30 6.27 -6.56 -5.31
N PRO A 31 5.18 -5.95 -4.84
CA PRO A 31 5.26 -4.61 -4.27
C PRO A 31 6.21 -4.59 -3.08
N SER A 32 6.85 -3.46 -2.84
CA SER A 32 7.60 -3.22 -1.62
C SER A 32 7.39 -1.79 -1.14
N ILE A 33 7.64 -1.54 0.13
CA ILE A 33 7.56 -0.24 0.77
C ILE A 33 8.98 0.21 1.06
N SER A 34 9.36 1.39 0.57
CA SER A 34 10.68 1.99 0.82
C SER A 34 10.75 2.65 2.19
N SER A 35 9.64 3.25 2.63
CA SER A 35 9.52 3.87 3.95
C SER A 35 8.05 3.95 4.38
N LEU A 36 7.83 3.87 5.69
CA LEU A 36 6.56 4.12 6.35
C LEU A 36 6.71 5.32 7.27
N HIS A 37 5.85 6.31 7.09
CA HIS A 37 5.79 7.53 7.88
C HIS A 37 4.49 7.56 8.68
N LYS A 38 4.60 7.82 9.98
CA LYS A 38 3.46 7.97 10.88
C LYS A 38 3.56 9.26 11.65
N THR A 39 2.42 9.89 11.91
CA THR A 39 2.32 11.10 12.72
C THR A 39 1.05 11.06 13.53
N LEU A 40 1.14 11.37 14.82
CA LEU A 40 -0.01 11.61 15.67
C LEU A 40 -0.36 13.10 15.64
N ILE A 41 -1.62 13.40 15.41
CA ILE A 41 -2.17 14.75 15.38
C ILE A 41 -3.13 14.87 16.58
N TYR A 42 -2.87 15.83 17.46
CA TYR A 42 -3.72 16.15 18.60
C TYR A 42 -4.52 17.40 18.28
N GLU A 43 -5.82 17.23 18.07
CA GLU A 43 -6.73 18.37 17.85
C GLU A 43 -7.45 18.70 19.13
N PHE A 44 -7.31 19.95 19.58
CA PHE A 44 -8.03 20.48 20.70
C PHE A 44 -9.22 21.29 20.20
N ASN A 45 -10.42 20.89 20.64
CA ASN A 45 -11.59 21.71 20.47
C ASN A 45 -11.70 22.61 21.72
N SER A 46 -11.97 23.92 21.55
CA SER A 46 -12.02 24.89 22.62
C SER A 46 -13.03 24.55 23.73
N GLU A 47 -13.94 23.65 23.52
CA GLU A 47 -14.98 23.19 24.44
C GLU A 47 -14.65 21.86 25.13
N GLU A 48 -13.58 21.18 24.73
CA GLU A 48 -13.21 19.84 25.23
C GLU A 48 -11.87 19.91 25.97
N GLU A 49 -11.81 19.27 27.14
CA GLU A 49 -10.58 19.17 27.92
C GLU A 49 -9.58 18.16 27.36
N ARG A 50 -10.04 17.28 26.43
CA ARG A 50 -9.23 16.22 25.83
C ARG A 50 -9.04 16.44 24.35
N ALA A 51 -7.83 16.18 23.88
CA ALA A 51 -7.53 16.21 22.46
C ALA A 51 -8.19 15.05 21.71
N GLN A 52 -8.76 15.32 20.55
CA GLN A 52 -9.06 14.28 19.58
C GLN A 52 -7.75 13.82 18.92
N ILE A 53 -7.46 12.52 19.01
CA ILE A 53 -6.24 11.97 18.44
C ILE A 53 -6.54 11.43 17.05
N LYS A 54 -5.74 11.84 16.06
CA LYS A 54 -5.76 11.34 14.69
C LYS A 54 -4.40 10.74 14.36
N LEU A 55 -4.42 9.57 13.74
CA LEU A 55 -3.20 8.96 13.19
C LEU A 55 -3.14 9.21 11.69
N SER A 56 -2.02 9.74 11.26
CA SER A 56 -1.65 9.89 9.86
C SER A 56 -0.62 8.82 9.52
N VAL A 57 -0.85 8.03 8.47
CA VAL A 57 0.07 6.99 8.00
C VAL A 57 0.23 7.10 6.50
N PHE A 58 1.46 7.23 6.03
CA PHE A 58 1.82 7.28 4.62
C PHE A 58 3.02 6.38 4.34
N VAL A 59 2.99 5.74 3.18
CA VAL A 59 4.10 4.91 2.69
C VAL A 59 4.62 5.42 1.36
N ASP A 60 5.90 5.16 1.11
CA ASP A 60 6.57 5.36 -0.17
C ASP A 60 6.65 4.00 -0.87
N PRO A 61 5.70 3.67 -1.78
CA PRO A 61 5.74 2.41 -2.51
C PRO A 61 6.90 2.44 -3.52
N SER A 62 7.66 1.36 -3.60
CA SER A 62 8.78 1.23 -4.54
C SER A 62 8.35 1.11 -6.00
N GLN A 63 7.07 0.90 -6.24
CA GLN A 63 6.47 0.82 -7.57
C GLN A 63 5.72 2.11 -7.93
N ASP A 64 5.26 2.20 -9.18
CA ASP A 64 4.43 3.32 -9.61
C ASP A 64 3.19 3.45 -8.71
N ILE A 65 3.03 4.62 -8.08
CA ILE A 65 1.95 4.94 -7.15
C ILE A 65 0.56 4.73 -7.76
N ARG A 66 0.43 4.81 -9.09
CA ARG A 66 -0.83 4.53 -9.80
C ARG A 66 -1.29 3.08 -9.70
N ARG A 67 -0.41 2.18 -9.26
CA ARG A 67 -0.73 0.78 -8.99
C ARG A 67 -1.24 0.54 -7.57
N SER A 68 -1.20 1.54 -6.71
CA SER A 68 -1.67 1.48 -5.33
C SER A 68 -3.19 1.48 -5.26
N LYS A 69 -3.78 0.53 -4.53
CA LYS A 69 -5.24 0.32 -4.43
C LYS A 69 -5.80 0.78 -3.10
N SER A 70 -5.32 0.18 -2.01
CA SER A 70 -5.87 0.40 -0.67
C SER A 70 -4.82 0.13 0.41
N ILE A 71 -5.12 0.57 1.62
CA ILE A 71 -4.35 0.24 2.82
C ILE A 71 -5.26 -0.23 3.93
N GLU A 72 -4.72 -1.07 4.81
CA GLU A 72 -5.33 -1.43 6.07
C GLU A 72 -4.35 -1.12 7.21
N VAL A 73 -4.88 -0.60 8.30
CA VAL A 73 -4.16 -0.37 9.55
C VAL A 73 -4.90 -1.12 10.65
N PHE A 74 -4.24 -2.04 11.29
CA PHE A 74 -4.84 -2.93 12.29
C PHE A 74 -4.09 -2.83 13.62
N HIS A 75 -4.83 -2.71 14.71
CA HIS A 75 -4.30 -2.79 16.05
C HIS A 75 -4.75 -4.09 16.72
N PRO A 76 -3.84 -5.08 16.92
CA PRO A 76 -4.19 -6.44 17.35
C PRO A 76 -4.87 -6.49 18.72
N ASP A 77 -4.37 -5.72 19.70
CA ASP A 77 -4.83 -5.79 21.08
C ASP A 77 -6.28 -5.31 21.27
N THR A 78 -6.71 -4.34 20.46
CA THR A 78 -8.07 -3.76 20.52
C THR A 78 -8.96 -4.22 19.38
N ASN A 79 -8.44 -4.95 18.40
CA ASN A 79 -9.13 -5.34 17.16
C ASN A 79 -9.66 -4.16 16.34
N PHE A 80 -9.11 -2.95 16.50
CA PHE A 80 -9.43 -1.86 15.61
C PHE A 80 -8.81 -2.07 14.24
N LEU A 81 -9.65 -1.99 13.20
CA LEU A 81 -9.25 -2.09 11.80
C LEU A 81 -9.74 -0.85 11.04
N TRP A 82 -8.81 -0.10 10.48
CA TRP A 82 -9.11 0.95 9.51
C TRP A 82 -8.81 0.40 8.11
N LYS A 83 -9.85 0.32 7.31
CA LYS A 83 -9.76 -0.07 5.90
C LYS A 83 -10.01 1.14 5.03
N ILE A 84 -9.02 1.52 4.24
CA ILE A 84 -9.04 2.71 3.41
C ILE A 84 -9.00 2.28 1.95
N ASP A 85 -10.16 2.30 1.29
CA ASP A 85 -10.31 1.92 -0.11
C ASP A 85 -10.03 3.09 -1.08
N SER A 86 -9.91 4.31 -0.57
CA SER A 86 -9.56 5.50 -1.34
C SER A 86 -8.50 6.32 -0.62
N PRO A 87 -7.27 5.81 -0.53
CA PRO A 87 -6.16 6.52 0.11
C PRO A 87 -5.81 7.82 -0.61
N GLN A 88 -5.21 8.72 0.16
CA GLN A 88 -4.68 9.97 -0.34
C GLN A 88 -3.32 9.75 -1.00
N ILE A 89 -3.05 10.50 -2.07
CA ILE A 89 -1.74 10.57 -2.68
C ILE A 89 -1.15 11.95 -2.39
N TYR A 90 -0.03 11.96 -1.69
CA TYR A 90 0.77 13.15 -1.48
C TYR A 90 2.02 13.08 -2.35
N LYS A 91 2.32 14.17 -3.07
CA LYS A 91 3.50 14.27 -3.91
C LYS A 91 4.40 15.37 -3.39
N ASP A 92 5.65 15.02 -3.18
CA ASP A 92 6.76 15.93 -3.00
C ASP A 92 7.61 15.93 -4.29
N ASP A 93 8.52 16.88 -4.47
CA ASP A 93 9.30 17.08 -5.70
C ASP A 93 9.98 15.79 -6.22
N LYS A 94 10.32 14.87 -5.34
CA LYS A 94 11.08 13.66 -5.67
C LYS A 94 10.35 12.35 -5.37
N LYS A 95 9.25 12.38 -4.59
CA LYS A 95 8.59 11.18 -4.08
C LYS A 95 7.08 11.31 -4.10
N SER A 96 6.44 10.17 -4.14
CA SER A 96 4.98 10.08 -4.02
C SER A 96 4.65 9.16 -2.87
N TYR A 97 3.82 9.64 -1.97
CA TYR A 97 3.37 8.92 -0.77
C TYR A 97 1.91 8.52 -0.91
N PHE A 98 1.59 7.37 -0.40
CA PHE A 98 0.26 6.79 -0.43
C PHE A 98 -0.19 6.45 0.98
N GLY A 99 -1.33 6.97 1.42
CA GLY A 99 -1.74 6.81 2.81
C GLY A 99 -3.03 7.52 3.17
N TYR A 100 -3.18 7.81 4.45
CA TYR A 100 -4.34 8.52 4.97
C TYR A 100 -3.96 9.35 6.20
N SER A 101 -4.49 10.58 6.27
CA SER A 101 -4.07 11.57 7.28
C SER A 101 -5.01 11.67 8.50
N SER A 102 -6.09 10.89 8.55
CA SER A 102 -7.13 11.12 9.57
C SER A 102 -7.78 9.82 10.04
N LEU A 103 -6.96 8.87 10.51
CA LEU A 103 -7.46 7.67 11.17
C LEU A 103 -7.85 8.05 12.60
N VAL A 104 -9.13 7.90 12.93
CA VAL A 104 -9.71 8.19 14.24
C VAL A 104 -10.36 6.93 14.81
N VAL A 105 -10.46 6.87 16.13
CA VAL A 105 -11.31 5.87 16.79
C VAL A 105 -12.75 6.39 16.91
N PRO A 106 -13.74 5.50 16.97
CA PRO A 106 -15.12 5.90 17.23
C PRO A 106 -15.25 6.67 18.56
N SER A 107 -16.26 7.53 18.65
CA SER A 107 -16.56 8.26 19.87
C SER A 107 -16.77 7.29 21.05
N GLY A 108 -16.19 7.62 22.19
CA GLY A 108 -16.26 6.80 23.41
C GLY A 108 -15.15 5.75 23.55
N PHE A 109 -14.25 5.66 22.57
CA PHE A 109 -13.05 4.82 22.67
C PHE A 109 -11.78 5.66 22.77
N ASP A 110 -10.85 5.21 23.59
CA ASP A 110 -9.51 5.79 23.64
C ASP A 110 -8.68 5.34 22.45
N PHE A 111 -7.80 6.21 21.98
CA PHE A 111 -6.87 5.86 20.90
C PHE A 111 -5.86 4.84 21.43
N PRO A 112 -5.68 3.68 20.76
CA PRO A 112 -4.80 2.63 21.27
C PRO A 112 -3.31 3.00 21.14
N GLU A 113 -2.52 2.54 22.11
CA GLU A 113 -1.06 2.56 22.09
C GLU A 113 -0.54 1.17 21.73
N GLY A 114 0.69 1.10 21.23
CA GLY A 114 1.36 -0.17 20.95
C GLY A 114 1.63 -0.40 19.47
N VAL A 115 1.73 -1.67 19.11
CA VAL A 115 2.11 -2.07 17.76
C VAL A 115 0.90 -2.13 16.84
N PHE A 116 1.01 -1.44 15.73
CA PHE A 116 0.05 -1.47 14.63
C PHE A 116 0.62 -2.24 13.46
N GLU A 117 -0.19 -3.09 12.86
CA GLU A 117 0.10 -3.75 11.60
C GLU A 117 -0.42 -2.89 10.44
N PHE A 118 0.41 -2.71 9.43
CA PHE A 118 0.08 -2.02 8.20
C PHE A 118 0.09 -2.99 7.04
N THR A 119 -0.96 -2.97 6.21
CA THR A 119 -1.02 -3.77 4.98
C THR A 119 -1.33 -2.85 3.80
N TYR A 120 -0.48 -2.90 2.81
CA TYR A 120 -0.64 -2.23 1.52
C TYR A 120 -1.14 -3.23 0.48
N TYR A 121 -2.05 -2.79 -0.38
CA TYR A 121 -2.59 -3.56 -1.50
C TYR A 121 -2.38 -2.81 -2.81
N ASP A 122 -1.98 -3.50 -3.85
CA ASP A 122 -1.98 -2.98 -5.20
C ASP A 122 -3.21 -3.46 -6.00
N PHE A 123 -3.40 -2.94 -7.22
CA PHE A 123 -4.52 -3.34 -8.08
C PHE A 123 -4.44 -4.78 -8.60
N ALA A 124 -3.33 -5.47 -8.43
CA ALA A 124 -3.20 -6.90 -8.69
C ALA A 124 -3.46 -7.76 -7.45
N ASP A 125 -4.02 -7.17 -6.37
CA ASP A 125 -4.28 -7.78 -5.06
C ASP A 125 -3.03 -8.37 -4.37
N ARG A 126 -1.84 -7.90 -4.77
CA ARG A 126 -0.60 -8.24 -4.09
C ARG A 126 -0.45 -7.34 -2.87
N THR A 127 0.14 -7.89 -1.82
CA THR A 127 0.24 -7.23 -0.53
C THR A 127 1.67 -7.08 -0.09
N VAL A 128 1.91 -6.02 0.70
CA VAL A 128 3.09 -5.84 1.51
C VAL A 128 2.64 -5.49 2.93
N LYS A 129 3.28 -6.08 3.91
CA LYS A 129 3.02 -5.82 5.33
C LYS A 129 4.21 -5.16 5.98
N ASP A 130 3.90 -4.27 6.91
CA ASP A 130 4.88 -3.62 7.79
C ASP A 130 4.23 -3.40 9.16
N SER A 131 4.97 -2.91 10.12
CA SER A 131 4.44 -2.58 11.45
C SER A 131 5.10 -1.32 12.01
N PHE A 132 4.39 -0.63 12.87
CA PHE A 132 4.91 0.54 13.56
C PHE A 132 4.34 0.63 14.97
N ASN A 133 5.06 1.31 15.86
CA ASN A 133 4.62 1.51 17.23
C ASN A 133 4.06 2.92 17.43
N VAL A 134 2.99 3.04 18.20
CA VAL A 134 2.36 4.31 18.60
C VAL A 134 2.50 4.47 20.10
N ASN A 135 3.03 5.62 20.53
CA ASN A 135 3.08 6.03 21.93
C ASN A 135 2.39 7.39 22.05
N LEU A 136 1.43 7.51 22.95
CA LEU A 136 0.71 8.76 23.20
C LEU A 136 1.50 9.67 24.14
N LEU A 137 1.36 10.95 23.93
CA LEU A 137 1.89 11.95 24.86
C LEU A 137 0.94 12.07 26.05
N LYS A 138 1.31 11.50 27.20
CA LYS A 138 0.49 11.45 28.43
C LYS A 138 0.04 12.82 28.94
N SER A 139 0.68 13.90 28.53
CA SER A 139 0.29 15.28 28.88
C SER A 139 -0.82 15.86 28.02
N MET A 140 -1.28 15.13 26.99
CA MET A 140 -2.26 15.58 26.00
C MET A 140 -3.51 14.69 25.91
N VAL A 141 -3.57 13.65 26.74
CA VAL A 141 -4.66 12.66 26.76
C VAL A 141 -5.53 12.80 27.99
#